data_296dcc30f41c95f5c19ab4f0410014d4
#
_entry.id   296dcc30f41c95f5c19ab4f0410014d4
#
_cell.length_a   1.000
_cell.length_b   1.000
_cell.length_c   1.000
_cell.angle_alpha   90.00
_cell.angle_beta   90.00
_cell.angle_gamma   90.00
#
_symmetry.space_group_name_H-M   'P 1'
#
loop_
_entity.id
_entity.type
_entity.pdbx_description
1 polymer ?
#
loop_
_entity_poly.entity_id
_entity_poly.type
_entity_poly.pdbx_seq_one_letter_code
_entity_poly.pdbx_strand_id
1 'polypeptide(L)' 'MIYNISAMVVYSEQIEADCEEEALDKFMDDCPYDVDGNTIECECEGEE' A
#
# COMPACT_ATOMS: atom_id res chain seq x y z
N MET A 1 2.83 -4.68 11.27
CA MET A 1 3.79 -3.78 10.63
C MET A 1 3.03 -2.74 9.82
N ILE A 2 3.62 -1.59 9.70
CA ILE A 2 3.01 -0.49 8.95
C ILE A 2 3.65 -0.41 7.58
N TYR A 3 2.82 -0.36 6.56
CA TYR A 3 3.30 -0.25 5.19
C TYR A 3 2.80 1.06 4.59
N ASN A 4 3.69 1.79 3.96
CA ASN A 4 3.33 3.00 3.23
C ASN A 4 3.18 2.62 1.77
N ILE A 5 1.98 2.73 1.26
CA ILE A 5 1.70 2.33 -0.10
C ILE A 5 1.23 3.56 -0.88
N SER A 6 1.85 3.78 -2.01
CA SER A 6 1.53 4.93 -2.85
C SER A 6 1.11 4.46 -4.22
N ALA A 7 0.14 5.15 -4.79
CA ALA A 7 -0.32 4.86 -6.13
C ALA A 7 -0.31 6.14 -6.94
N MET A 8 0.43 6.14 -8.04
CA MET A 8 0.41 7.23 -9.00
C MET A 8 0.77 8.59 -8.40
N VAL A 9 1.50 8.63 -7.37
CA VAL A 9 1.94 9.84 -6.65
C VAL A 9 0.80 10.73 -6.17
N VAL A 10 -0.44 10.43 -6.48
CA VAL A 10 -1.55 11.25 -6.03
C VAL A 10 -2.28 10.65 -4.85
N TYR A 11 -2.05 9.38 -4.58
CA TYR A 11 -2.76 8.71 -3.51
C TYR A 11 -1.79 7.84 -2.73
N SER A 12 -1.75 8.05 -1.44
CA SER A 12 -0.91 7.23 -0.59
C SER A 12 -1.64 6.96 0.72
N GLU A 13 -1.29 5.85 1.35
CA GLU A 13 -1.97 5.45 2.55
C GLU A 13 -1.06 4.57 3.38
N GLN A 14 -1.23 4.63 4.68
CA GLN A 14 -0.52 3.73 5.58
C GLN A 14 -1.46 2.60 5.96
N ILE A 15 -0.97 1.38 5.85
CA ILE A 15 -1.78 0.21 6.11
C ILE A 15 -1.06 -0.71 7.06
N GLU A 16 -1.74 -1.14 8.09
CA GLU A 16 -1.18 -2.10 9.03
C GLU A 16 -1.52 -3.50 8.57
N ALA A 17 -0.52 -4.35 8.45
CA ALA A 17 -0.72 -5.71 7.99
C ALA A 17 0.44 -6.56 8.45
N ASP A 18 0.28 -7.87 8.38
CA ASP A 18 1.31 -8.78 8.79
C ASP A 18 2.41 -8.91 7.74
N CYS A 19 2.06 -8.72 6.48
CA CYS A 19 3.04 -8.81 5.42
C CYS A 19 2.64 -7.89 4.28
N GLU A 20 3.58 -7.71 3.37
CA GLU A 20 3.36 -6.80 2.26
C GLU A 20 2.19 -7.23 1.39
N GLU A 21 2.08 -8.51 1.18
CA GLU A 21 1.01 -9.02 0.33
C GLU A 21 -0.35 -8.67 0.90
N GLU A 22 -0.48 -8.82 2.20
CA GLU A 22 -1.74 -8.49 2.84
C GLU A 22 -2.00 -6.99 2.80
N ALA A 23 -0.93 -6.20 2.97
CA ALA A 23 -1.07 -4.76 2.92
C ALA A 23 -1.53 -4.31 1.54
N LEU A 24 -0.97 -4.90 0.50
CA LEU A 24 -1.36 -4.55 -0.85
C LEU A 24 -2.81 -4.93 -1.12
N ASP A 25 -3.22 -6.06 -0.60
CA ASP A 25 -4.59 -6.50 -0.79
C ASP A 25 -5.56 -5.52 -0.15
N LYS A 26 -5.24 -5.06 1.05
CA LYS A 26 -6.08 -4.09 1.71
C LYS A 26 -6.08 -2.76 0.97
N PHE A 27 -4.92 -2.37 0.47
CA PHE A 27 -4.79 -1.12 -0.24
C PHE A 27 -5.64 -1.14 -1.51
N MET A 28 -5.57 -2.22 -2.25
CA MET A 28 -6.33 -2.32 -3.49
C MET A 28 -7.83 -2.31 -3.22
N ASP A 29 -8.24 -2.92 -2.13
CA ASP A 29 -9.64 -2.98 -1.79
C ASP A 29 -10.18 -1.60 -1.42
N ASP A 30 -9.32 -0.79 -0.80
CA ASP A 30 -9.74 0.52 -0.31
C ASP A 30 -9.47 1.64 -1.31
N CYS A 31 -8.59 1.40 -2.26
CA CYS A 31 -8.19 2.43 -3.20
C CYS A 31 -9.32 2.77 -4.16
N PRO A 32 -9.66 4.05 -4.28
CA PRO A 32 -10.74 4.45 -5.18
C PRO A 32 -10.32 4.56 -6.63
N TYR A 33 -9.04 4.41 -6.91
CA TYR A 33 -8.53 4.56 -8.26
C TYR A 33 -8.24 3.23 -8.90
N ASP A 34 -8.33 3.19 -10.21
CA ASP A 34 -8.01 2.01 -10.97
C ASP A 34 -6.52 2.05 -11.29
N VAL A 35 -5.73 1.34 -10.53
CA VAL A 35 -4.27 1.39 -10.68
C VAL A 35 -3.72 0.02 -11.02
N ASP A 36 -2.57 0.03 -11.69
CA ASP A 36 -1.85 -1.18 -11.97
C ASP A 36 -0.86 -1.45 -10.89
N GLY A 37 -0.47 -2.69 -10.74
CA GLY A 37 0.58 -3.03 -9.80
C GLY A 37 1.90 -2.33 -10.11
N ASN A 38 2.11 -1.97 -11.37
CA ASN A 38 3.35 -1.31 -11.76
C ASN A 38 3.44 0.12 -11.26
N THR A 39 2.30 0.72 -10.94
CA THR A 39 2.28 2.10 -10.47
C THR A 39 2.19 2.18 -8.96
N ILE A 40 2.18 1.06 -8.28
CA ILE A 40 2.06 1.03 -6.83
C ILE A 40 3.43 0.82 -6.20
N GLU A 41 3.75 1.64 -5.22
CA GLU A 41 4.99 1.50 -4.46
C GLU A 41 4.65 1.19 -3.03
N CYS A 42 5.34 0.23 -2.46
CA CYS A 42 5.10 -0.20 -1.10
C CYS A 42 6.39 -0.17 -0.31
N GLU A 43 6.36 0.49 0.84
CA GLU A 43 7.51 0.55 1.72
C GLU A 43 7.12 0.10 3.10
N CYS A 44 7.96 -0.71 3.70
CA CYS A 44 7.73 -1.17 5.06
C CYS A 44 8.28 -0.13 6.03
N GLU A 45 7.45 0.29 6.97
CA GLU A 45 7.86 1.29 7.92
C GLU A 45 7.72 0.74 9.31
N GLY A 46 8.47 1.17 10.20
CA GLY A 46 8.28 0.80 11.57
C GLY A 46 8.72 -0.55 11.94
N GLU A 47 9.68 -0.90 11.60
CA GLU A 47 10.13 -2.00 12.07
C GLU A 47 10.65 -1.89 13.29
N GLU A 48 10.62 -2.11 14.01
CA GLU A 48 11.03 -1.97 15.14
C GLU A 48 11.40 -2.37 15.66
#